data_0466574b6db82372c84db031ea9bb563
#
_entry.id   0466574b6db82372c84db031ea9bb563
#
_cell.length_a   1.000
_cell.length_b   1.000
_cell.length_c   1.000
_cell.angle_alpha   90.00
_cell.angle_beta   90.00
_cell.angle_gamma   90.00
#
_symmetry.space_group_name_H-M   'P 1'
#
loop_
_entity.id
_entity.type
_entity.pdbx_description
1 polymer ?
#
loop_
_entity_poly.entity_id
_entity_poly.type
_entity_poly.pdbx_seq_one_letter_code
_entity_poly.pdbx_strand_id
1 'polypeptide(L)'
;MVAVCLKLNSSRLKRCFRITLLRKITLTNYRHDRYYARIVKATEDLLREKGFVAPIELFIRMDLLSPASVENWRRGRIPYLERAIQCNLSKANRILRILRMHAHDLDLKPVPTVYKRWTRGPRTLLDFSKTGDRAVEEAYARHFLSPEKHGRDGL
;
A
#
# COMPACT_ATOMS: atom_id res chain seq x y z
N MET A 1 20.43 26.81 -49.49
CA MET A 1 19.49 26.07 -48.64
C MET A 1 20.25 24.99 -47.92
N VAL A 2 20.51 25.19 -46.64
CA VAL A 2 21.26 24.24 -45.82
C VAL A 2 20.23 23.52 -44.95
N ALA A 3 20.00 22.24 -45.21
CA ALA A 3 19.16 21.39 -44.37
C ALA A 3 19.94 21.07 -43.10
N VAL A 4 19.53 21.69 -41.98
CA VAL A 4 20.03 21.31 -40.64
C VAL A 4 19.35 20.05 -40.20
N CYS A 5 20.02 18.92 -40.35
CA CYS A 5 19.60 17.65 -39.82
C CYS A 5 19.81 17.66 -38.29
N LEU A 6 18.74 17.96 -37.55
CA LEU A 6 18.72 17.83 -36.09
C LEU A 6 18.74 16.34 -35.72
N LYS A 7 19.95 15.83 -35.43
CA LYS A 7 20.11 14.54 -34.76
C LYS A 7 19.45 14.63 -33.36
N LEU A 8 18.22 14.14 -33.27
CA LEU A 8 17.55 13.96 -32.00
C LEU A 8 18.29 12.89 -31.18
N ASN A 9 18.94 13.37 -30.15
CA ASN A 9 19.79 12.59 -29.26
C ASN A 9 18.92 11.58 -28.48
N SER A 10 19.17 10.31 -28.71
CA SER A 10 18.48 9.14 -28.15
C SER A 10 18.35 9.17 -26.59
N SER A 11 19.20 9.93 -25.94
CA SER A 11 19.17 10.09 -24.47
C SER A 11 18.03 10.97 -23.95
N ARG A 12 17.47 11.87 -24.79
CA ARG A 12 16.29 12.68 -24.40
C ARG A 12 14.98 11.86 -24.42
N LEU A 13 14.87 10.93 -25.36
CA LEU A 13 13.71 10.01 -25.43
C LEU A 13 13.62 9.10 -24.19
N LYS A 14 14.76 8.62 -23.68
CA LYS A 14 14.80 7.79 -22.47
C LYS A 14 14.40 8.56 -21.20
N ARG A 15 14.68 9.87 -21.14
CA ARG A 15 14.25 10.74 -20.02
C ARG A 15 12.74 11.04 -20.06
N CYS A 16 12.16 11.26 -21.22
CA CYS A 16 10.71 11.45 -21.37
C CYS A 16 9.93 10.20 -20.98
N PHE A 17 10.43 9.01 -21.32
CA PHE A 17 9.78 7.75 -20.92
C PHE A 17 9.83 7.50 -19.40
N ARG A 18 10.90 7.94 -18.71
CA ARG A 18 11.00 7.87 -17.25
C ARG A 18 10.04 8.82 -16.52
N ILE A 19 9.78 9.99 -17.09
CA ILE A 19 8.85 10.99 -16.51
C ILE A 19 7.40 10.49 -16.61
N THR A 20 7.07 9.73 -17.65
CA THR A 20 5.71 9.14 -17.81
C THR A 20 5.42 8.05 -16.75
N LEU A 21 6.45 7.39 -16.21
CA LEU A 21 6.33 6.37 -15.16
C LEU A 21 6.09 6.97 -13.74
N LEU A 22 6.31 8.26 -13.56
CA LEU A 22 6.09 8.99 -12.30
C LEU A 22 4.76 9.75 -12.28
N ARG A 23 3.81 9.41 -13.16
CA ARG A 23 2.49 10.01 -13.11
C ARG A 23 1.86 9.80 -11.73
N LYS A 24 1.52 10.91 -11.10
CA LYS A 24 0.79 10.92 -9.84
C LYS A 24 -0.48 10.10 -10.00
N ILE A 25 -0.70 9.13 -9.11
CA ILE A 25 -1.93 8.33 -9.10
C ILE A 25 -3.12 9.21 -8.74
N THR A 26 -4.15 9.18 -9.56
CA THR A 26 -5.40 9.94 -9.41
C THR A 26 -6.59 9.01 -9.52
N LEU A 27 -7.78 9.49 -9.15
CA LEU A 27 -9.05 8.75 -9.28
C LEU A 27 -9.36 8.33 -10.72
N THR A 28 -8.81 9.04 -11.71
CA THR A 28 -9.06 8.78 -13.12
C THR A 28 -8.10 7.77 -13.74
N ASN A 29 -6.91 7.56 -13.14
CA ASN A 29 -5.87 6.75 -13.78
C ASN A 29 -5.39 5.54 -12.96
N TYR A 30 -5.82 5.38 -11.70
CA TYR A 30 -5.31 4.31 -10.83
C TYR A 30 -5.59 2.89 -11.35
N ARG A 31 -6.67 2.69 -12.10
CA ARG A 31 -7.03 1.40 -12.71
C ARG A 31 -6.10 0.98 -13.85
N HIS A 32 -5.39 1.94 -14.45
CA HIS A 32 -4.39 1.69 -15.49
C HIS A 32 -2.98 1.48 -14.94
N ASP A 33 -2.85 1.45 -13.62
CA ASP A 33 -1.57 1.21 -12.98
C ASP A 33 -1.16 -0.26 -13.08
N ARG A 34 0.14 -0.51 -13.27
CA ARG A 34 0.70 -1.87 -13.38
C ARG A 34 0.48 -2.74 -12.15
N TYR A 35 0.27 -2.14 -10.98
CA TYR A 35 0.01 -2.87 -9.74
C TYR A 35 -1.47 -3.13 -9.50
N TYR A 36 -2.36 -2.47 -10.23
CA TYR A 36 -3.80 -2.51 -9.99
C TYR A 36 -4.37 -3.93 -9.98
N ALA A 37 -4.09 -4.72 -11.01
CA ALA A 37 -4.62 -6.09 -11.11
C ALA A 37 -4.20 -6.98 -9.92
N ARG A 38 -2.96 -6.84 -9.45
CA ARG A 38 -2.47 -7.59 -8.28
C ARG A 38 -3.14 -7.12 -6.98
N ILE A 39 -3.36 -5.82 -6.85
CA ILE A 39 -4.04 -5.23 -5.70
C ILE A 39 -5.49 -5.69 -5.66
N VAL A 40 -6.20 -5.66 -6.79
CA VAL A 40 -7.60 -6.14 -6.90
C VAL A 40 -7.70 -7.59 -6.48
N LYS A 41 -6.87 -8.47 -7.05
CA LYS A 41 -6.88 -9.90 -6.69
C LYS A 41 -6.62 -10.13 -5.21
N ALA A 42 -5.60 -9.48 -4.65
CA ALA A 42 -5.29 -9.61 -3.23
C ALA A 42 -6.41 -9.07 -2.34
N THR A 43 -7.05 -7.97 -2.74
CA THR A 43 -8.21 -7.39 -2.03
C THR A 43 -9.41 -8.35 -2.03
N GLU A 44 -9.75 -8.92 -3.19
CA GLU A 44 -10.84 -9.89 -3.32
C GLU A 44 -10.61 -11.14 -2.46
N ASP A 45 -9.39 -11.68 -2.47
CA ASP A 45 -9.01 -12.84 -1.66
C ASP A 45 -9.15 -12.53 -0.16
N LEU A 46 -8.67 -11.38 0.29
CA LEU A 46 -8.78 -10.96 1.70
C LEU A 46 -10.22 -10.72 2.13
N LEU A 47 -11.04 -10.08 1.30
CA LEU A 47 -12.47 -9.87 1.58
C LEU A 47 -13.22 -11.19 1.70
N ARG A 48 -12.92 -12.15 0.82
CA ARG A 48 -13.54 -13.49 0.85
C ARG A 48 -13.14 -14.27 2.10
N GLU A 49 -11.88 -14.25 2.49
CA GLU A 49 -11.36 -15.02 3.61
C GLU A 49 -11.64 -14.37 4.96
N LYS A 50 -11.44 -13.06 5.08
CA LYS A 50 -11.44 -12.32 6.36
C LYS A 50 -12.59 -11.32 6.47
N GLY A 51 -13.15 -10.85 5.35
CA GLY A 51 -14.18 -9.81 5.31
C GLY A 51 -13.67 -8.40 5.52
N PHE A 52 -12.35 -8.21 5.55
CA PHE A 52 -11.69 -6.91 5.62
C PHE A 52 -10.35 -6.94 4.89
N VAL A 53 -9.85 -5.78 4.54
CA VAL A 53 -8.53 -5.59 3.95
C VAL A 53 -7.69 -4.73 4.86
N ALA A 54 -6.56 -5.29 5.33
CA ALA A 54 -5.53 -4.54 6.02
C ALA A 54 -4.33 -4.33 5.08
N PRO A 55 -3.70 -3.14 5.04
CA PRO A 55 -2.53 -2.91 4.21
C PRO A 55 -1.40 -3.92 4.44
N ILE A 56 -1.12 -4.30 5.68
CA ILE A 56 -0.12 -5.32 6.02
C ILE A 56 -0.42 -6.65 5.32
N GLU A 57 -1.67 -7.11 5.39
CA GLU A 57 -2.12 -8.35 4.76
C GLU A 57 -2.03 -8.28 3.24
N LEU A 58 -2.34 -7.10 2.66
CA LEU A 58 -2.18 -6.85 1.23
C LEU A 58 -0.72 -7.00 0.80
N PHE A 59 0.22 -6.40 1.54
CA PHE A 59 1.65 -6.52 1.25
C PHE A 59 2.14 -7.97 1.35
N ILE A 60 1.63 -8.74 2.30
CA ILE A 60 1.92 -10.19 2.42
C ILE A 60 1.40 -10.93 1.18
N ARG A 61 0.17 -10.68 0.76
CA ARG A 61 -0.44 -11.30 -0.44
C ARG A 61 0.26 -10.93 -1.74
N MET A 62 0.89 -9.77 -1.78
CA MET A 62 1.68 -9.32 -2.92
C MET A 62 3.14 -9.79 -2.88
N ASP A 63 3.52 -10.64 -1.92
CA ASP A 63 4.90 -11.12 -1.71
C ASP A 63 5.92 -9.99 -1.47
N LEU A 64 5.47 -8.88 -0.88
CA LEU A 64 6.30 -7.73 -0.54
C LEU A 64 6.64 -7.66 0.94
N LEU A 65 6.05 -8.51 1.76
CA LEU A 65 6.28 -8.57 3.20
C LEU A 65 6.09 -10.01 3.68
N SER A 66 7.05 -10.52 4.43
CA SER A 66 6.93 -11.87 4.99
C SER A 66 6.15 -11.87 6.32
N PRO A 67 5.35 -12.91 6.61
CA PRO A 67 4.70 -13.06 7.92
C PRO A 67 5.69 -13.05 9.08
N ALA A 68 6.86 -13.66 8.92
CA ALA A 68 7.92 -13.68 9.94
C ALA A 68 8.44 -12.27 10.25
N SER A 69 8.55 -11.40 9.24
CA SER A 69 8.96 -10.00 9.44
C SER A 69 7.89 -9.22 10.20
N VAL A 70 6.61 -9.46 9.94
CA VAL A 70 5.50 -8.85 10.70
C VAL A 70 5.55 -9.28 12.16
N GLU A 71 5.79 -10.56 12.42
CA GLU A 71 5.93 -11.07 13.79
C GLU A 71 7.12 -10.41 14.51
N ASN A 72 8.28 -10.30 13.85
CA ASN A 72 9.46 -9.63 14.39
C ASN A 72 9.18 -8.15 14.70
N TRP A 73 8.46 -7.46 13.83
CA TRP A 73 8.02 -6.09 14.08
C TRP A 73 7.06 -6.01 15.26
N ARG A 74 6.08 -6.90 15.36
CA ARG A 74 5.16 -7.00 16.48
C ARG A 74 5.86 -7.25 17.83
N ARG A 75 6.96 -7.98 17.80
CA ARG A 75 7.80 -8.25 18.97
C ARG A 75 8.80 -7.12 19.26
N GLY A 76 8.84 -6.07 18.42
CA GLY A 76 9.75 -4.94 18.57
C GLY A 76 11.19 -5.21 18.19
N ARG A 77 11.45 -6.29 17.44
CA ARG A 77 12.78 -6.61 16.89
C ARG A 77 13.12 -5.78 15.66
N ILE A 78 12.09 -5.28 14.98
CA ILE A 78 12.19 -4.36 13.85
C ILE A 78 11.61 -3.03 14.30
N PRO A 79 12.33 -1.90 14.18
CA PRO A 79 11.92 -0.62 14.74
C PRO A 79 10.72 0.00 14.03
N TYR A 80 10.58 -0.20 12.72
CA TYR A 80 9.45 0.28 11.90
C TYR A 80 9.19 -0.68 10.73
N LEU A 81 7.93 -0.83 10.33
CA LEU A 81 7.51 -1.85 9.35
C LEU A 81 8.14 -1.67 7.97
N GLU A 82 8.29 -0.43 7.50
CA GLU A 82 8.87 -0.13 6.18
C GLU A 82 10.26 -0.72 5.97
N ARG A 83 11.02 -0.94 7.05
CA ARG A 83 12.33 -1.61 7.00
C ARG A 83 12.23 -3.06 6.51
N ALA A 84 11.12 -3.71 6.76
CA ALA A 84 10.89 -5.11 6.40
C ALA A 84 10.22 -5.27 5.03
N ILE A 85 9.62 -4.21 4.47
CA ILE A 85 8.95 -4.25 3.18
C ILE A 85 9.97 -4.38 2.05
N GLN A 86 9.78 -5.37 1.19
CA GLN A 86 10.69 -5.72 0.08
C GLN A 86 10.42 -4.89 -1.18
N CYS A 87 10.25 -3.60 -1.02
CA CYS A 87 10.17 -2.65 -2.14
C CYS A 87 10.57 -1.25 -1.68
N ASN A 88 10.81 -0.35 -2.63
CA ASN A 88 11.08 1.03 -2.28
C ASN A 88 9.81 1.76 -1.79
N LEU A 89 9.98 2.83 -1.04
CA LEU A 89 8.89 3.60 -0.43
C LEU A 89 7.94 4.20 -1.48
N SER A 90 8.43 4.60 -2.65
CA SER A 90 7.59 5.09 -3.74
C SER A 90 6.60 4.03 -4.22
N LYS A 91 7.04 2.77 -4.34
CA LYS A 91 6.17 1.65 -4.70
C LYS A 91 5.17 1.35 -3.59
N ALA A 92 5.63 1.32 -2.34
CA ALA A 92 4.75 1.09 -1.18
C ALA A 92 3.65 2.15 -1.10
N ASN A 93 4.00 3.43 -1.15
CA ASN A 93 3.04 4.54 -1.14
C ASN A 93 2.08 4.50 -2.33
N ARG A 94 2.55 4.10 -3.51
CA ARG A 94 1.72 3.92 -4.70
C ARG A 94 0.67 2.82 -4.49
N ILE A 95 1.07 1.69 -3.93
CA ILE A 95 0.17 0.57 -3.61
C ILE A 95 -0.89 1.00 -2.59
N LEU A 96 -0.50 1.67 -1.50
CA LEU A 96 -1.43 2.17 -0.48
C LEU A 96 -2.46 3.14 -1.07
N ARG A 97 -2.03 4.02 -1.97
CA ARG A 97 -2.93 4.97 -2.65
C ARG A 97 -3.92 4.26 -3.57
N ILE A 98 -3.48 3.28 -4.35
CA ILE A 98 -4.36 2.48 -5.22
C ILE A 98 -5.34 1.67 -4.39
N LEU A 99 -4.88 1.03 -3.31
CA LEU A 99 -5.76 0.31 -2.38
C LEU A 99 -6.87 1.21 -1.83
N ARG A 100 -6.52 2.42 -1.37
CA ARG A 100 -7.50 3.39 -0.85
C ARG A 100 -8.56 3.75 -1.89
N MET A 101 -8.15 4.00 -3.13
CA MET A 101 -9.06 4.35 -4.22
C MET A 101 -9.96 3.17 -4.60
N HIS A 102 -9.39 1.97 -4.68
CA HIS A 102 -10.15 0.74 -4.97
C HIS A 102 -11.14 0.40 -3.85
N ALA A 103 -10.72 0.52 -2.60
CA ALA A 103 -11.60 0.32 -1.45
C ALA A 103 -12.78 1.33 -1.44
N HIS A 104 -12.54 2.58 -1.81
CA HIS A 104 -13.59 3.58 -1.97
C HIS A 104 -14.59 3.18 -3.07
N ASP A 105 -14.11 2.70 -4.21
CA ASP A 105 -14.97 2.25 -5.31
C ASP A 105 -15.78 0.99 -4.98
N LEU A 106 -15.31 0.19 -4.03
CA LEU A 106 -16.04 -0.99 -3.50
C LEU A 106 -16.95 -0.65 -2.32
N ASP A 107 -17.10 0.62 -1.95
CA ASP A 107 -17.87 1.08 -0.79
C ASP A 107 -17.43 0.42 0.54
N LEU A 108 -16.14 0.05 0.66
CA LEU A 108 -15.60 -0.49 1.89
C LEU A 108 -15.51 0.57 2.97
N LYS A 109 -15.88 0.22 4.19
CA LYS A 109 -15.82 1.13 5.33
C LYS A 109 -14.38 1.28 5.84
N PRO A 110 -13.77 2.47 5.76
CA PRO A 110 -12.46 2.70 6.36
C PRO A 110 -12.57 2.78 7.88
N VAL A 111 -11.73 2.03 8.58
CA VAL A 111 -11.67 2.01 10.04
C VAL A 111 -10.22 2.23 10.47
N PRO A 112 -9.95 3.24 11.30
CA PRO A 112 -8.64 3.42 11.89
C PRO A 112 -8.35 2.28 12.86
N THR A 113 -7.14 1.74 12.81
CA THR A 113 -6.69 0.70 13.72
C THR A 113 -5.41 1.10 14.40
N VAL A 114 -5.04 0.39 15.45
CA VAL A 114 -3.83 0.63 16.22
C VAL A 114 -3.07 -0.68 16.37
N TYR A 115 -1.78 -0.64 16.06
CA TYR A 115 -0.90 -1.78 16.24
C TYR A 115 -0.03 -1.57 17.48
N LYS A 116 -0.10 -2.51 18.40
CA LYS A 116 0.66 -2.48 19.65
C LYS A 116 1.68 -3.61 19.69
N ARG A 117 2.81 -3.34 20.35
CA ARG A 117 3.86 -4.33 20.54
C ARG A 117 3.34 -5.52 21.37
N TRP A 118 3.70 -6.72 20.93
CA TRP A 118 3.48 -7.94 21.71
C TRP A 118 4.54 -8.07 22.80
N THR A 119 4.17 -7.70 24.01
CA THR A 119 5.03 -7.74 25.19
C THR A 119 4.22 -8.10 26.41
N ARG A 120 4.86 -8.65 27.42
CA ARG A 120 4.25 -8.90 28.74
C ARG A 120 4.11 -7.62 29.58
N GLY A 121 4.84 -6.56 29.22
CA GLY A 121 4.82 -5.27 29.87
C GLY A 121 3.88 -4.27 29.19
N PRO A 122 4.07 -2.96 29.41
CA PRO A 122 3.30 -1.91 28.78
C PRO A 122 3.31 -2.05 27.26
N ARG A 123 2.14 -2.03 26.64
CA ARG A 123 1.98 -2.16 25.19
C ARG A 123 2.20 -0.80 24.53
N THR A 124 3.37 -0.60 23.95
CA THR A 124 3.69 0.59 23.16
C THR A 124 3.11 0.50 21.76
N LEU A 125 2.79 1.66 21.18
CA LEU A 125 2.41 1.76 19.78
C LEU A 125 3.59 1.39 18.89
N LEU A 126 3.30 0.75 17.76
CA LEU A 126 4.28 0.39 16.75
C LEU A 126 4.28 1.42 15.63
N ASP A 127 5.47 1.76 15.14
CA ASP A 127 5.68 2.66 14.03
C ASP A 127 5.71 1.88 12.70
N PHE A 128 5.08 2.42 11.67
CA PHE A 128 5.12 1.88 10.33
C PHE A 128 6.27 2.47 9.52
N SER A 129 6.48 3.78 9.62
CA SER A 129 7.48 4.51 8.86
C SER A 129 8.67 4.94 9.72
N LYS A 130 9.82 5.17 9.05
CA LYS A 130 11.01 5.71 9.69
C LYS A 130 10.80 7.13 10.23
N THR A 131 10.00 7.93 9.53
CA THR A 131 9.80 9.35 9.83
C THR A 131 8.69 9.62 10.84
N GLY A 132 7.79 8.64 11.06
CA GLY A 132 6.59 8.84 11.85
C GLY A 132 5.60 9.83 11.22
N ASP A 133 5.67 10.04 9.90
CA ASP A 133 4.73 10.91 9.20
C ASP A 133 3.30 10.43 9.39
N ARG A 134 2.45 11.31 9.94
CA ARG A 134 1.08 10.97 10.32
C ARG A 134 0.25 10.42 9.15
N ALA A 135 0.39 10.98 7.97
CA ALA A 135 -0.37 10.53 6.79
C ALA A 135 0.06 9.12 6.36
N VAL A 136 1.35 8.81 6.46
CA VAL A 136 1.90 7.49 6.17
C VAL A 136 1.47 6.48 7.23
N GLU A 137 1.59 6.82 8.51
CA GLU A 137 1.14 5.97 9.63
C GLU A 137 -0.34 5.62 9.52
N GLU A 138 -1.20 6.60 9.26
CA GLU A 138 -2.64 6.40 9.05
C GLU A 138 -2.94 5.53 7.81
N ALA A 139 -2.18 5.68 6.73
CA ALA A 139 -2.36 4.88 5.52
C ALA A 139 -2.08 3.39 5.75
N TYR A 140 -1.06 3.05 6.53
CA TYR A 140 -0.77 1.65 6.91
C TYR A 140 -1.75 1.09 7.94
N ALA A 141 -2.20 1.91 8.88
CA ALA A 141 -3.07 1.49 9.98
C ALA A 141 -4.55 1.38 9.60
N ARG A 142 -4.97 1.93 8.47
CA ARG A 142 -6.38 1.95 8.07
C ARG A 142 -6.80 0.62 7.48
N HIS A 143 -7.77 -0.04 8.10
CA HIS A 143 -8.44 -1.21 7.57
C HIS A 143 -9.68 -0.82 6.77
N PHE A 144 -10.07 -1.66 5.82
CA PHE A 144 -11.27 -1.49 5.00
C PHE A 144 -12.17 -2.70 5.19
N LEU A 145 -13.35 -2.48 5.75
CA LEU A 145 -14.29 -3.53 6.10
C LEU A 145 -15.40 -3.65 5.05
N SER A 146 -15.78 -4.90 4.74
CA SER A 146 -16.94 -5.17 3.89
C SER A 146 -18.23 -4.78 4.61
N PRO A 147 -19.14 -4.04 3.96
CA PRO A 147 -20.43 -3.66 4.54
C PRO A 147 -21.30 -4.85 4.88
N GLU A 148 -21.18 -5.97 4.18
CA GLU A 148 -22.04 -7.15 4.33
C GLU A 148 -21.83 -7.94 5.62
N LYS A 149 -20.67 -7.82 6.28
CA LYS A 149 -20.37 -8.57 7.52
C LYS A 149 -20.74 -7.84 8.80
N HIS A 150 -21.08 -6.56 8.74
CA HIS A 150 -21.46 -5.78 9.95
C HIS A 150 -22.93 -5.90 10.35
N GLY A 151 -23.75 -6.59 9.55
CA GLY A 151 -25.18 -6.75 9.81
C GLY A 151 -25.58 -8.03 10.54
N ARG A 152 -24.66 -8.93 10.90
CA ARG A 152 -25.00 -10.24 11.49
C ARG A 152 -24.69 -10.41 12.97
N ASP A 153 -24.02 -9.46 13.61
CA ASP A 153 -23.71 -9.52 15.05
C ASP A 153 -24.64 -8.64 15.91
N GLY A 154 -25.84 -8.34 15.38
CA GLY A 154 -26.85 -7.52 16.05
C GLY A 154 -28.22 -8.19 16.13
N LEU A 155 -28.26 -9.41 16.66
CA LEU A 155 -29.51 -10.03 17.19
C LEU A 155 -29.15 -10.86 18.39
#